data_1cffc26730b3bcf09c89f55d7f29806d
#
_entry.id   1cffc26730b3bcf09c89f55d7f29806d
#
_cell.length_a   1.000
_cell.length_b   1.000
_cell.length_c   1.000
_cell.angle_alpha   90.00
_cell.angle_beta   90.00
_cell.angle_gamma   90.00
#
_symmetry.space_group_name_H-M   'P 1'
#
loop_
_entity.id
_entity.type
_entity.pdbx_description
1 polymer ?
#
loop_
_entity_poly.entity_id
_entity_poly.type
_entity_poly.pdbx_seq_one_letter_code
_entity_poly.pdbx_strand_id
1 'polypeptide(L)'
;KMGKRYPEYAIDPLDIVKNYGADTLRLYEMFMGPLEASKPWNNNGVEGAQKFLDRVYRLYESDKLVDKENKNLEKIYHQTVKKVTLDFESLNFNTAISQMMIFINAVYKEDVFPLEYAEGFVKLLNPVAPHMTEELWEKLGHNTTIAYEAWPCYDDAKLKDDTVTIVVQVNGKVRGK
;
A
#
# COMPACT_ATOMS: atom_id res chain seq x y z
N LYS A 1 -27.51 -8.76 7.76
CA LYS A 1 -26.52 -9.44 8.62
C LYS A 1 -26.26 -10.82 8.03
N MET A 2 -25.06 -11.08 7.58
CA MET A 2 -24.65 -12.41 7.08
C MET A 2 -24.79 -13.42 8.22
N GLY A 3 -25.43 -14.54 7.96
CA GLY A 3 -25.59 -15.60 8.96
C GLY A 3 -26.23 -16.85 8.36
N LYS A 4 -26.08 -17.97 9.06
CA LYS A 4 -26.59 -19.29 8.64
C LYS A 4 -28.09 -19.34 8.31
N ARG A 5 -28.88 -18.34 8.78
CA ARG A 5 -30.33 -18.24 8.51
C ARG A 5 -30.66 -17.69 7.12
N TYR A 6 -29.70 -17.06 6.47
CA TYR A 6 -29.85 -16.42 5.14
C TYR A 6 -28.66 -16.79 4.28
N PRO A 7 -28.56 -18.04 3.81
CA PRO A 7 -27.44 -18.52 3.04
C PRO A 7 -27.24 -17.74 1.72
N GLU A 8 -28.30 -17.15 1.18
CA GLU A 8 -28.27 -16.31 -0.01
C GLU A 8 -27.46 -14.99 0.16
N TYR A 9 -27.25 -14.56 1.40
CA TYR A 9 -26.41 -13.40 1.73
C TYR A 9 -25.06 -13.80 2.33
N ALA A 10 -24.79 -15.09 2.47
CA ALA A 10 -23.52 -15.59 2.96
C ALA A 10 -22.50 -15.56 1.82
N ILE A 11 -21.32 -15.01 2.12
CA ILE A 11 -20.17 -15.05 1.21
C ILE A 11 -19.22 -16.11 1.74
N ASP A 12 -18.92 -17.11 0.90
CA ASP A 12 -17.91 -18.11 1.22
C ASP A 12 -16.52 -17.52 0.93
N PRO A 13 -15.64 -17.38 1.94
CA PRO A 13 -14.26 -16.94 1.72
C PRO A 13 -13.51 -17.80 0.71
N LEU A 14 -13.80 -19.11 0.63
CA LEU A 14 -13.15 -20.01 -0.32
C LEU A 14 -13.50 -19.65 -1.77
N ASP A 15 -14.72 -19.19 -2.05
CA ASP A 15 -15.10 -18.73 -3.39
C ASP A 15 -14.32 -17.45 -3.76
N ILE A 16 -14.13 -16.56 -2.80
CA ILE A 16 -13.33 -15.34 -3.01
C ILE A 16 -11.86 -15.70 -3.27
N VAL A 17 -11.28 -16.58 -2.46
CA VAL A 17 -9.90 -17.05 -2.65
C VAL A 17 -9.73 -17.72 -4.01
N LYS A 18 -10.69 -18.55 -4.44
CA LYS A 18 -10.65 -19.24 -5.73
C LYS A 18 -10.72 -18.28 -6.92
N ASN A 19 -11.52 -17.22 -6.81
CA ASN A 19 -11.78 -16.29 -7.93
C ASN A 19 -10.82 -15.11 -7.97
N TYR A 20 -10.30 -14.65 -6.83
CA TYR A 20 -9.52 -13.42 -6.69
C TYR A 20 -8.15 -13.62 -6.02
N GLY A 21 -7.92 -14.78 -5.40
CA GLY A 21 -6.71 -15.08 -4.63
C GLY A 21 -6.80 -14.69 -3.15
N ALA A 22 -5.99 -15.37 -2.33
CA ALA A 22 -5.97 -15.18 -0.89
C ALA A 22 -5.47 -13.78 -0.48
N ASP A 23 -4.47 -13.24 -1.16
CA ASP A 23 -3.92 -11.92 -0.88
C ASP A 23 -4.95 -10.81 -1.17
N THR A 24 -5.77 -10.97 -2.21
CA THR A 24 -6.86 -10.03 -2.49
C THR A 24 -7.90 -10.01 -1.37
N LEU A 25 -8.30 -11.18 -0.87
CA LEU A 25 -9.23 -11.27 0.25
C LEU A 25 -8.64 -10.61 1.50
N ARG A 26 -7.40 -10.95 1.87
CA ARG A 26 -6.72 -10.38 3.03
C ARG A 26 -6.62 -8.86 2.95
N LEU A 27 -6.15 -8.36 1.81
CA LEU A 27 -6.02 -6.92 1.57
C LEU A 27 -7.38 -6.21 1.66
N TYR A 28 -8.41 -6.78 1.03
CA TYR A 28 -9.75 -6.20 1.06
C TYR A 28 -10.34 -6.13 2.47
N GLU A 29 -10.25 -7.21 3.26
CA GLU A 29 -10.76 -7.22 4.63
C GLU A 29 -10.08 -6.18 5.52
N MET A 30 -8.77 -6.00 5.38
CA MET A 30 -8.02 -4.99 6.12
C MET A 30 -8.28 -3.56 5.61
N PHE A 31 -8.63 -3.41 4.33
CA PHE A 31 -8.84 -2.10 3.69
C PHE A 31 -10.25 -1.54 3.86
N MET A 32 -11.27 -2.38 4.02
CA MET A 32 -12.68 -1.94 3.98
C MET A 32 -13.10 -0.97 5.10
N GLY A 33 -12.23 -0.69 6.08
CA GLY A 33 -12.42 0.35 7.12
C GLY A 33 -11.89 -0.07 8.50
N PRO A 34 -12.09 0.74 9.55
CA PRO A 34 -11.63 0.44 10.91
C PRO A 34 -12.15 -0.92 11.40
N LEU A 35 -11.33 -1.67 12.16
CA LEU A 35 -11.68 -3.04 12.59
C LEU A 35 -12.95 -3.10 13.46
N GLU A 36 -13.21 -2.06 14.25
CA GLU A 36 -14.37 -2.01 15.14
C GLU A 36 -15.68 -1.70 14.41
N ALA A 37 -15.64 -1.19 13.20
CA ALA A 37 -16.81 -0.79 12.45
C ALA A 37 -17.48 -1.96 11.74
N SER A 38 -18.81 -2.04 11.81
CA SER A 38 -19.58 -2.92 10.95
C SER A 38 -19.52 -2.42 9.50
N LYS A 39 -19.24 -3.31 8.56
CA LYS A 39 -19.03 -2.96 7.15
C LYS A 39 -19.87 -3.86 6.25
N PRO A 40 -20.58 -3.29 5.26
CA PRO A 40 -21.24 -4.10 4.25
C PRO A 40 -20.18 -4.70 3.31
N TRP A 41 -20.37 -5.95 2.93
CA TRP A 41 -19.56 -6.55 1.87
C TRP A 41 -19.86 -5.88 0.51
N ASN A 42 -18.80 -5.65 -0.28
CA ASN A 42 -18.93 -5.06 -1.61
C ASN A 42 -17.94 -5.72 -2.58
N ASN A 43 -18.46 -6.43 -3.58
CA ASN A 43 -17.64 -7.10 -4.59
C ASN A 43 -16.76 -6.13 -5.40
N ASN A 44 -17.24 -4.91 -5.67
CA ASN A 44 -16.44 -3.90 -6.36
C ASN A 44 -15.19 -3.51 -5.55
N GLY A 45 -15.28 -3.57 -4.21
CA GLY A 45 -14.14 -3.35 -3.33
C GLY A 45 -13.10 -4.47 -3.42
N VAL A 46 -13.55 -5.73 -3.56
CA VAL A 46 -12.65 -6.90 -3.79
C VAL A 46 -11.90 -6.73 -5.11
N GLU A 47 -12.61 -6.38 -6.19
CA GLU A 47 -11.98 -6.10 -7.49
C GLU A 47 -11.00 -4.91 -7.43
N GLY A 48 -11.32 -3.89 -6.64
CA GLY A 48 -10.43 -2.76 -6.40
C GLY A 48 -9.13 -3.18 -5.71
N ALA A 49 -9.22 -4.07 -4.72
CA ALA A 49 -8.06 -4.64 -4.04
C ALA A 49 -7.21 -5.49 -5.00
N GLN A 50 -7.84 -6.34 -5.82
CA GLN A 50 -7.13 -7.11 -6.85
C GLN A 50 -6.40 -6.20 -7.84
N LYS A 51 -7.07 -5.19 -8.38
CA LYS A 51 -6.46 -4.22 -9.31
C LYS A 51 -5.26 -3.49 -8.71
N PHE A 52 -5.30 -3.21 -7.41
CA PHE A 52 -4.14 -2.63 -6.73
C PHE A 52 -2.96 -3.60 -6.69
N LEU A 53 -3.19 -4.86 -6.31
CA LEU A 53 -2.14 -5.89 -6.31
C LEU A 53 -1.57 -6.13 -7.70
N ASP A 54 -2.41 -6.22 -8.73
CA ASP A 54 -1.99 -6.35 -10.14
C ASP A 54 -1.11 -5.16 -10.58
N ARG A 55 -1.44 -3.95 -10.15
CA ARG A 55 -0.63 -2.76 -10.44
C ARG A 55 0.72 -2.82 -9.75
N VAL A 56 0.76 -3.25 -8.48
CA VAL A 56 2.02 -3.47 -7.77
C VAL A 56 2.87 -4.48 -8.53
N TYR A 57 2.33 -5.64 -8.85
CA TYR A 57 3.04 -6.71 -9.55
C TYR A 57 3.66 -6.23 -10.88
N ARG A 58 2.86 -5.56 -11.73
CA ARG A 58 3.34 -4.99 -13.00
C ARG A 58 4.47 -3.98 -12.84
N LEU A 59 4.47 -3.24 -11.74
CA LEU A 59 5.52 -2.25 -11.47
C LEU A 59 6.86 -2.94 -11.20
N TYR A 60 6.85 -4.08 -10.51
CA TYR A 60 8.04 -4.89 -10.25
C TYR A 60 8.55 -5.64 -11.50
N GLU A 61 7.71 -5.83 -12.50
CA GLU A 61 8.10 -6.40 -13.81
C GLU A 61 8.47 -5.33 -14.85
N SER A 62 8.38 -4.04 -14.48
CA SER A 62 8.63 -2.94 -15.40
C SER A 62 10.11 -2.54 -15.47
N ASP A 63 10.53 -1.96 -16.60
CA ASP A 63 11.86 -1.38 -16.78
C ASP A 63 12.14 -0.17 -15.87
N LYS A 64 11.14 0.29 -15.11
CA LYS A 64 11.30 1.39 -14.15
C LYS A 64 12.09 0.97 -12.92
N LEU A 65 12.05 -0.33 -12.56
CA LEU A 65 12.74 -0.89 -11.40
C LEU A 65 14.24 -0.98 -11.69
N VAL A 66 15.00 -0.09 -11.12
CA VAL A 66 16.45 0.02 -11.38
C VAL A 66 17.19 0.45 -10.12
N ASP A 67 18.46 0.10 -10.04
CA ASP A 67 19.38 0.54 -8.98
C ASP A 67 19.85 1.97 -9.24
N LYS A 68 18.93 2.93 -9.10
CA LYS A 68 19.18 4.37 -9.27
C LYS A 68 18.35 5.15 -8.25
N GLU A 69 18.88 6.24 -7.74
CA GLU A 69 18.16 7.17 -6.89
C GLU A 69 17.06 7.92 -7.66
N ASN A 70 15.97 8.21 -6.96
CA ASN A 70 14.93 9.15 -7.42
C ASN A 70 14.50 10.04 -6.25
N LYS A 71 15.00 11.26 -6.21
CA LYS A 71 14.72 12.23 -5.14
C LYS A 71 13.25 12.63 -5.06
N ASN A 72 12.50 12.57 -6.17
CA ASN A 72 11.08 12.88 -6.18
C ASN A 72 10.27 11.88 -5.36
N LEU A 73 10.76 10.64 -5.21
CA LEU A 73 10.13 9.59 -4.42
C LEU A 73 10.62 9.53 -2.97
N GLU A 74 11.76 10.15 -2.65
CA GLU A 74 12.41 10.02 -1.33
C GLU A 74 11.45 10.39 -0.20
N LYS A 75 10.89 11.59 -0.26
CA LYS A 75 9.97 12.06 0.78
C LYS A 75 8.75 11.16 0.95
N ILE A 76 8.07 10.85 -0.15
CA ILE A 76 6.84 10.03 -0.11
C ILE A 76 7.15 8.59 0.35
N TYR A 77 8.33 8.05 0.03
CA TYR A 77 8.77 6.76 0.54
C TYR A 77 8.90 6.77 2.06
N HIS A 78 9.68 7.70 2.63
CA HIS A 78 9.86 7.81 4.08
C HIS A 78 8.56 8.12 4.83
N GLN A 79 7.69 8.95 4.25
CA GLN A 79 6.33 9.18 4.76
C GLN A 79 5.52 7.87 4.79
N THR A 80 5.64 7.05 3.75
CA THR A 80 4.93 5.78 3.66
C THR A 80 5.44 4.79 4.70
N VAL A 81 6.75 4.63 4.84
CA VAL A 81 7.32 3.76 5.88
C VAL A 81 6.84 4.19 7.26
N LYS A 82 6.95 5.47 7.59
CA LYS A 82 6.51 6.01 8.89
C LYS A 82 5.02 5.77 9.13
N LYS A 83 4.18 6.16 8.17
CA LYS A 83 2.71 6.06 8.30
C LYS A 83 2.27 4.62 8.45
N VAL A 84 2.77 3.71 7.62
CA VAL A 84 2.43 2.29 7.66
C VAL A 84 2.87 1.65 8.98
N THR A 85 4.08 1.97 9.47
CA THR A 85 4.56 1.48 10.76
C THR A 85 3.62 1.87 11.89
N LEU A 86 3.32 3.17 12.04
CA LEU A 86 2.45 3.67 13.10
C LEU A 86 1.02 3.14 12.99
N ASP A 87 0.51 3.00 11.77
CA ASP A 87 -0.83 2.48 11.54
C ASP A 87 -0.93 0.98 11.85
N PHE A 88 0.10 0.20 11.55
CA PHE A 88 0.14 -1.23 11.91
C PHE A 88 0.23 -1.44 13.42
N GLU A 89 1.06 -0.65 14.12
CA GLU A 89 1.14 -0.65 15.58
C GLU A 89 -0.21 -0.30 16.23
N SER A 90 -0.98 0.58 15.60
CA SER A 90 -2.30 1.04 16.08
C SER A 90 -3.48 0.25 15.50
N LEU A 91 -3.24 -0.82 14.72
CA LEU A 91 -4.24 -1.63 14.03
C LEU A 91 -5.12 -0.84 13.02
N ASN A 92 -4.61 0.28 12.51
CA ASN A 92 -5.27 1.12 11.50
C ASN A 92 -4.93 0.65 10.08
N PHE A 93 -5.16 -0.62 9.78
CA PHE A 93 -4.74 -1.25 8.51
C PHE A 93 -5.30 -0.55 7.28
N ASN A 94 -6.53 -0.05 7.34
CA ASN A 94 -7.17 0.63 6.20
C ASN A 94 -6.43 1.91 5.79
N THR A 95 -5.92 2.69 6.75
CA THR A 95 -5.14 3.89 6.47
C THR A 95 -3.71 3.57 6.04
N ALA A 96 -3.11 2.50 6.58
CA ALA A 96 -1.84 1.97 6.11
C ALA A 96 -1.91 1.57 4.62
N ILE A 97 -2.93 0.79 4.23
CA ILE A 97 -3.14 0.36 2.84
C ILE A 97 -3.41 1.57 1.93
N SER A 98 -4.20 2.54 2.39
CA SER A 98 -4.41 3.80 1.66
C SER A 98 -3.08 4.52 1.38
N GLN A 99 -2.18 4.58 2.35
CA GLN A 99 -0.86 5.18 2.18
C GLN A 99 0.01 4.39 1.18
N MET A 100 -0.05 3.06 1.22
CA MET A 100 0.64 2.22 0.23
C MET A 100 0.12 2.51 -1.20
N MET A 101 -1.19 2.70 -1.37
CA MET A 101 -1.77 3.07 -2.66
C MET A 101 -1.29 4.46 -3.13
N ILE A 102 -1.16 5.42 -2.21
CA ILE A 102 -0.63 6.76 -2.52
C ILE A 102 0.82 6.66 -3.01
N PHE A 103 1.66 5.86 -2.36
CA PHE A 103 3.03 5.63 -2.76
C PHE A 103 3.12 5.02 -4.18
N ILE A 104 2.38 3.95 -4.44
CA ILE A 104 2.36 3.31 -5.77
C ILE A 104 1.87 4.29 -6.84
N ASN A 105 0.88 5.13 -6.54
CA ASN A 105 0.45 6.18 -7.47
C ASN A 105 1.54 7.23 -7.75
N ALA A 106 2.38 7.54 -6.78
CA ALA A 106 3.54 8.42 -6.98
C ALA A 106 4.59 7.74 -7.88
N VAL A 107 4.94 6.47 -7.59
CA VAL A 107 5.90 5.71 -8.41
C VAL A 107 5.45 5.60 -9.88
N TYR A 108 4.17 5.43 -10.15
CA TYR A 108 3.64 5.37 -11.52
C TYR A 108 3.87 6.65 -12.33
N LYS A 109 4.03 7.80 -11.68
CA LYS A 109 4.28 9.10 -12.34
C LYS A 109 5.76 9.32 -12.66
N GLU A 110 6.63 8.52 -12.09
CA GLU A 110 8.08 8.63 -12.25
C GLU A 110 8.58 7.60 -13.29
N ASP A 111 9.72 7.88 -13.88
CA ASP A 111 10.38 6.98 -14.84
C ASP A 111 11.33 5.98 -14.15
N VAL A 112 11.70 6.27 -12.91
CA VAL A 112 12.61 5.45 -12.08
C VAL A 112 11.93 5.05 -10.79
N PHE A 113 11.88 3.74 -10.53
CA PHE A 113 11.52 3.16 -9.25
C PHE A 113 12.79 2.58 -8.60
N PRO A 114 13.35 3.23 -7.58
CA PRO A 114 14.57 2.77 -6.92
C PRO A 114 14.42 1.37 -6.31
N LEU A 115 15.41 0.51 -6.55
CA LEU A 115 15.44 -0.85 -5.99
C LEU A 115 15.30 -0.85 -4.46
N GLU A 116 16.01 0.05 -3.76
CA GLU A 116 15.89 0.21 -2.31
C GLU A 116 14.45 0.47 -1.85
N TYR A 117 13.70 1.32 -2.58
CA TYR A 117 12.32 1.63 -2.23
C TYR A 117 11.37 0.50 -2.58
N ALA A 118 11.68 -0.27 -3.62
CA ALA A 118 10.94 -1.46 -3.97
C ALA A 118 11.10 -2.54 -2.89
N GLU A 119 12.32 -2.81 -2.44
CA GLU A 119 12.58 -3.75 -1.33
C GLU A 119 11.91 -3.32 -0.03
N GLY A 120 11.96 -2.04 0.30
CA GLY A 120 11.26 -1.52 1.47
C GLY A 120 9.74 -1.64 1.35
N PHE A 121 9.18 -1.31 0.19
CA PHE A 121 7.74 -1.37 -0.03
C PHE A 121 7.18 -2.79 0.01
N VAL A 122 7.86 -3.78 -0.57
CA VAL A 122 7.40 -5.17 -0.54
C VAL A 122 7.37 -5.71 0.90
N LYS A 123 8.31 -5.28 1.76
CA LYS A 123 8.30 -5.60 3.19
C LYS A 123 7.08 -4.98 3.90
N LEU A 124 6.71 -3.73 3.60
CA LEU A 124 5.51 -3.09 4.15
C LEU A 124 4.22 -3.81 3.73
N LEU A 125 4.16 -4.32 2.51
CA LEU A 125 2.99 -4.99 1.94
C LEU A 125 2.85 -6.44 2.43
N ASN A 126 3.95 -7.10 2.82
CA ASN A 126 3.99 -8.52 3.18
C ASN A 126 2.91 -8.95 4.19
N PRO A 127 2.65 -8.24 5.30
CA PRO A 127 1.64 -8.66 6.26
C PRO A 127 0.23 -8.80 5.70
N VAL A 128 -0.11 -8.07 4.64
CA VAL A 128 -1.46 -8.08 4.03
C VAL A 128 -1.53 -8.86 2.72
N ALA A 129 -0.39 -9.07 2.03
CA ALA A 129 -0.31 -9.82 0.78
C ALA A 129 0.92 -10.76 0.74
N PRO A 130 0.99 -11.75 1.64
CA PRO A 130 2.22 -12.54 1.83
C PRO A 130 2.63 -13.37 0.62
N HIS A 131 1.70 -13.93 -0.15
CA HIS A 131 2.05 -14.79 -1.28
C HIS A 131 2.71 -13.99 -2.41
N MET A 132 2.10 -12.88 -2.80
CA MET A 132 2.64 -12.03 -3.86
C MET A 132 3.99 -11.41 -3.44
N THR A 133 4.12 -10.99 -2.20
CA THR A 133 5.36 -10.35 -1.73
C THR A 133 6.52 -11.33 -1.59
N GLU A 134 6.29 -12.59 -1.26
CA GLU A 134 7.32 -13.64 -1.32
C GLU A 134 7.81 -13.86 -2.76
N GLU A 135 6.90 -13.92 -3.73
CA GLU A 135 7.27 -14.05 -5.15
C GLU A 135 8.05 -12.81 -5.64
N LEU A 136 7.61 -11.60 -5.29
CA LEU A 136 8.31 -10.38 -5.66
C LEU A 136 9.70 -10.29 -4.99
N TRP A 137 9.83 -10.78 -3.75
CA TRP A 137 11.09 -10.82 -3.03
C TRP A 137 12.10 -11.76 -3.71
N GLU A 138 11.65 -12.93 -4.16
CA GLU A 138 12.47 -13.84 -4.96
C GLU A 138 12.88 -13.21 -6.29
N LYS A 139 11.96 -12.51 -6.99
CA LYS A 139 12.25 -11.79 -8.24
C LYS A 139 13.27 -10.65 -8.06
N LEU A 140 13.34 -10.04 -6.88
CA LEU A 140 14.36 -9.06 -6.52
C LEU A 140 15.76 -9.70 -6.28
N GLY A 141 15.86 -11.03 -6.35
CA GLY A 141 17.11 -11.77 -6.23
C GLY A 141 17.42 -12.33 -4.85
N HIS A 142 16.46 -12.29 -3.92
CA HIS A 142 16.61 -12.81 -2.58
C HIS A 142 16.25 -14.31 -2.52
N ASN A 143 17.02 -15.09 -1.77
CA ASN A 143 16.84 -16.55 -1.63
C ASN A 143 16.27 -16.96 -0.27
N THR A 144 15.91 -15.98 0.57
CA THR A 144 15.32 -16.17 1.90
C THR A 144 13.89 -15.68 1.91
N THR A 145 13.08 -16.15 2.87
CA THR A 145 11.72 -15.62 3.02
C THR A 145 11.74 -14.16 3.50
N ILE A 146 10.86 -13.33 2.94
CA ILE A 146 10.68 -11.94 3.35
C ILE A 146 10.09 -11.82 4.76
N ALA A 147 9.41 -12.87 5.25
CA ALA A 147 8.68 -12.85 6.53
C ALA A 147 9.58 -12.57 7.75
N TYR A 148 10.89 -12.85 7.65
CA TYR A 148 11.86 -12.60 8.75
C TYR A 148 12.81 -11.45 8.47
N GLU A 149 12.60 -10.73 7.37
CA GLU A 149 13.40 -9.56 7.03
C GLU A 149 13.12 -8.38 7.96
N ALA A 150 14.17 -7.59 8.23
CA ALA A 150 14.03 -6.41 9.06
C ALA A 150 13.01 -5.42 8.44
N TRP A 151 12.13 -4.90 9.29
CA TRP A 151 11.17 -3.86 8.90
C TRP A 151 11.91 -2.61 8.39
N PRO A 152 11.45 -1.97 7.31
CA PRO A 152 12.14 -0.81 6.77
C PRO A 152 12.11 0.37 7.74
N CYS A 153 13.21 1.12 7.78
CA CYS A 153 13.35 2.30 8.61
C CYS A 153 13.04 3.57 7.79
N TYR A 154 12.54 4.59 8.46
CA TYR A 154 12.38 5.92 7.87
C TYR A 154 13.35 6.93 8.50
N ASP A 155 13.67 7.98 7.75
CA ASP A 155 14.47 9.10 8.20
C ASP A 155 13.59 10.35 8.35
N ASP A 156 13.47 10.86 9.58
CA ASP A 156 12.68 12.05 9.87
C ASP A 156 13.25 13.32 9.20
N ALA A 157 14.52 13.37 8.89
CA ALA A 157 15.13 14.48 8.17
C ALA A 157 14.58 14.58 6.74
N LYS A 158 14.25 13.44 6.11
CA LYS A 158 13.70 13.35 4.74
C LYS A 158 12.19 13.61 4.66
N LEU A 159 11.53 13.83 5.79
CA LEU A 159 10.10 14.16 5.85
C LEU A 159 9.84 15.67 5.74
N LYS A 160 10.86 16.50 5.93
CA LYS A 160 10.72 17.95 5.94
C LYS A 160 10.48 18.49 4.53
N ASP A 161 9.63 19.48 4.42
CA ASP A 161 9.50 20.27 3.19
C ASP A 161 10.64 21.29 3.14
N ASP A 162 11.36 21.34 2.04
CA ASP A 162 12.34 22.40 1.77
C ASP A 162 11.64 23.73 1.44
N THR A 163 10.31 23.71 1.30
CA THR A 163 9.50 24.86 0.93
C THR A 163 8.30 25.01 1.86
N VAL A 164 8.10 26.23 2.36
CA VAL A 164 6.89 26.61 3.10
C VAL A 164 5.95 27.32 2.13
N THR A 165 4.76 26.76 1.94
CA THR A 165 3.72 27.43 1.14
C THR A 165 3.12 28.57 1.95
N ILE A 166 3.45 29.83 1.58
CA ILE A 166 2.86 31.03 2.17
C ILE A 166 1.66 31.43 1.33
N VAL A 167 0.47 31.37 1.94
CA VAL A 167 -0.76 31.82 1.29
C VAL A 167 -0.84 33.33 1.41
N VAL A 168 -0.78 34.05 0.28
CA VAL A 168 -0.95 35.50 0.23
C VAL A 168 -2.42 35.83 0.07
N GLN A 169 -2.96 36.59 1.03
CA GLN A 169 -4.35 37.06 1.00
C GLN A 169 -4.39 38.63 0.90
N VAL A 170 -5.27 39.12 0.06
CA VAL A 170 -5.59 40.56 -0.03
C VAL A 170 -7.11 40.72 0.20
N ASN A 171 -7.49 41.48 1.22
CA ASN A 171 -8.88 41.65 1.63
C ASN A 171 -9.62 40.33 1.87
N GLY A 172 -8.96 39.34 2.54
CA GLY A 172 -9.53 38.05 2.87
C GLY A 172 -9.68 37.08 1.69
N LYS A 173 -9.22 37.43 0.49
CA LYS A 173 -9.21 36.55 -0.70
C LYS A 173 -7.79 36.09 -1.01
N VAL A 174 -7.61 34.80 -1.19
CA VAL A 174 -6.33 34.23 -1.61
C VAL A 174 -5.98 34.75 -3.01
N ARG A 175 -4.78 35.32 -3.17
CA ARG A 175 -4.30 35.92 -4.42
C ARG A 175 -3.03 35.23 -4.96
N GLY A 176 -2.39 34.37 -4.15
CA GLY A 176 -1.22 33.62 -4.55
C GLY A 176 -0.87 32.54 -3.53
N LYS A 177 -0.09 31.57 -3.99
CA LYS A 177 0.52 30.51 -3.19
C LYS A 177 1.98 30.42 -3.54
#